data_08cda1da5c18e107fe1e83febc710c4c
#
_entry.id   08cda1da5c18e107fe1e83febc710c4c
#
_cell.length_a   1.000
_cell.length_b   1.000
_cell.length_c   1.000
_cell.angle_alpha   90.00
_cell.angle_beta   90.00
_cell.angle_gamma   90.00
#
_symmetry.space_group_name_H-M   'P 1'
#
loop_
_entity.id
_entity.type
_entity.pdbx_description
1 polymer ?
#
loop_
_entity_poly.entity_id
_entity_poly.type
_entity_poly.pdbx_seq_one_letter_code
_entity_poly.pdbx_strand_id
1 'polypeptide(L)' 'MHCTVNGQPRELPDEITVEGLIEILGLASAICAAEVDQKIVPKRERSETVLKEGQSIEIVTLVGGG' A
#
# COMPACT_ATOMS: atom_id res chain seq x y z
N MET A 1 -9.09 10.90 -2.15
CA MET A 1 -9.90 9.72 -2.53
C MET A 1 -9.98 8.75 -1.38
N HIS A 2 -10.97 7.89 -1.40
CA HIS A 2 -11.18 6.93 -0.32
C HIS A 2 -10.78 5.53 -0.77
N CYS A 3 -10.00 4.87 0.05
CA CYS A 3 -9.62 3.48 -0.16
C CYS A 3 -9.75 2.74 1.17
N THR A 4 -9.65 1.43 1.12
CA THR A 4 -9.58 0.61 2.32
C THR A 4 -8.15 0.13 2.45
N VAL A 5 -7.53 0.39 3.60
CA VAL A 5 -6.16 0.00 3.84
C VAL A 5 -6.13 -0.89 5.07
N ASN A 6 -5.73 -2.13 4.88
CA ASN A 6 -5.71 -3.14 5.95
C ASN A 6 -7.06 -3.21 6.66
N GLY A 7 -8.14 -3.20 5.86
CA GLY A 7 -9.48 -3.33 6.38
C GLY A 7 -10.10 -2.07 6.95
N GLN A 8 -9.41 -0.94 6.88
CA GLN A 8 -9.89 0.33 7.44
C GLN A 8 -10.09 1.35 6.36
N PRO A 9 -11.20 2.08 6.35
CA PRO A 9 -11.37 3.17 5.38
C PRO A 9 -10.31 4.23 5.63
N ARG A 10 -9.77 4.77 4.56
CA ARG A 10 -8.72 5.78 4.69
C ARG A 10 -8.78 6.77 3.54
N GLU A 11 -8.64 8.04 3.88
CA GLU A 11 -8.56 9.08 2.87
C GLU A 11 -7.12 9.17 2.40
N LEU A 12 -6.91 9.16 1.08
CA LEU A 12 -5.58 9.21 0.50
C LEU A 12 -5.53 10.31 -0.54
N PRO A 13 -4.35 10.91 -0.77
CA PRO A 13 -4.22 11.88 -1.87
C PRO A 13 -4.53 11.23 -3.21
N ASP A 14 -5.06 12.03 -4.13
CA ASP A 14 -5.30 11.55 -5.48
C ASP A 14 -3.99 11.19 -6.14
N GLU A 15 -4.02 10.15 -6.97
CA GLU A 15 -2.87 9.72 -7.75
C GLU A 15 -1.71 9.21 -6.91
N ILE A 16 -1.94 8.87 -5.65
CA ILE A 16 -0.90 8.28 -4.84
C ILE A 16 -0.55 6.90 -5.36
N THR A 17 0.72 6.53 -5.29
CA THR A 17 1.17 5.20 -5.69
C THR A 17 1.21 4.29 -4.47
N VAL A 18 1.38 2.99 -4.73
CA VAL A 18 1.58 2.02 -3.63
C VAL A 18 2.80 2.43 -2.81
N GLU A 19 3.88 2.86 -3.48
CA GLU A 19 5.07 3.33 -2.78
C GLU A 19 4.74 4.51 -1.87
N GLY A 20 3.96 5.47 -2.38
CA GLY A 20 3.58 6.62 -1.58
C GLY A 20 2.74 6.24 -0.38
N LEU A 21 1.85 5.27 -0.52
CA LEU A 21 1.06 4.80 0.62
C LEU A 21 1.96 4.17 1.67
N ILE A 22 2.94 3.35 1.24
CA ILE A 22 3.87 2.74 2.19
C ILE A 22 4.62 3.81 2.97
N GLU A 23 4.99 4.90 2.32
CA GLU A 23 5.65 6.02 2.99
C GLU A 23 4.72 6.69 4.00
N ILE A 24 3.46 6.93 3.62
CA ILE A 24 2.49 7.53 4.54
C ILE A 24 2.32 6.68 5.78
N LEU A 25 2.35 5.37 5.63
CA LEU A 25 2.19 4.46 6.75
C LEU A 25 3.44 4.36 7.62
N GLY A 26 4.53 5.02 7.22
CA GLY A 26 5.78 4.98 7.98
C GLY A 26 6.55 3.70 7.79
N LEU A 27 6.32 2.99 6.70
CA LEU A 27 6.89 1.67 6.49
C LEU A 27 7.95 1.66 5.40
N ALA A 28 8.44 2.83 4.99
CA ALA A 28 9.36 2.91 3.86
C ALA A 28 10.62 2.09 4.05
N SER A 29 11.09 1.94 5.29
CA SER A 29 12.30 1.16 5.55
C SER A 29 11.98 -0.24 6.05
N ALA A 30 10.72 -0.63 6.09
CA ALA A 30 10.34 -1.95 6.56
C ALA A 30 10.27 -2.92 5.37
N ILE A 31 10.48 -4.19 5.67
CA ILE A 31 10.24 -5.22 4.67
C ILE A 31 8.75 -5.52 4.69
N CYS A 32 8.09 -5.29 3.56
CA CYS A 32 6.65 -5.49 3.52
C CYS A 32 6.23 -6.02 2.16
N ALA A 33 5.01 -6.56 2.13
CA ALA A 33 4.37 -6.99 0.90
C ALA A 33 3.13 -6.15 0.71
N ALA A 34 2.77 -5.88 -0.53
CA ALA A 34 1.62 -5.05 -0.85
C ALA A 34 0.69 -5.79 -1.81
N GLU A 35 -0.61 -5.72 -1.54
CA GLU A 35 -1.64 -6.24 -2.44
C GLU A 35 -2.65 -5.14 -2.71
N VAL A 36 -3.09 -5.06 -3.95
CA VAL A 36 -4.15 -4.14 -4.35
C VAL A 36 -5.26 -4.99 -4.96
N ASP A 37 -6.44 -4.94 -4.36
CA ASP A 37 -7.59 -5.74 -4.80
C ASP A 37 -7.20 -7.21 -4.94
N GLN A 38 -6.47 -7.70 -3.93
CA GLN A 38 -6.07 -9.11 -3.81
C GLN A 38 -5.01 -9.54 -4.82
N LYS A 39 -4.34 -8.59 -5.46
CA LYS A 39 -3.24 -8.90 -6.38
C LYS A 39 -1.97 -8.34 -5.82
N ILE A 40 -0.93 -9.18 -5.76
CA ILE A 40 0.36 -8.75 -5.24
C ILE A 40 0.99 -7.73 -6.18
N VAL A 41 1.53 -6.66 -5.60
CA VAL A 41 2.28 -5.66 -6.34
C VAL A 41 3.75 -5.85 -6.02
N PRO A 42 4.54 -6.33 -6.98
CA PRO A 42 5.98 -6.54 -6.73
C PRO A 42 6.67 -5.23 -6.36
N LYS A 43 7.72 -5.34 -5.58
CA LYS A 43 8.41 -4.16 -5.09
C LYS A 43 8.81 -3.21 -6.23
N ARG A 44 9.27 -3.76 -7.35
CA ARG A 44 9.74 -2.95 -8.47
C ARG A 44 8.61 -2.19 -9.16
N GLU A 45 7.35 -2.56 -8.89
CA GLU A 45 6.20 -1.91 -9.54
C GLU A 45 5.47 -0.96 -8.61
N ARG A 46 5.89 -0.84 -7.35
CA ARG A 46 5.16 -0.03 -6.38
C ARG A 46 5.13 1.45 -6.73
N SER A 47 6.22 1.95 -7.29
CA SER A 47 6.28 3.37 -7.64
C SER A 47 5.49 3.69 -8.89
N GLU A 48 5.08 2.67 -9.65
CA GLU A 48 4.33 2.86 -10.88
C GLU A 48 2.87 2.46 -10.75
N THR A 49 2.46 1.89 -9.63
CA THR A 49 1.09 1.44 -9.44
C THR A 49 0.31 2.54 -8.73
N VAL A 50 -0.52 3.24 -9.49
CA VAL A 50 -1.33 4.34 -8.97
C VAL A 50 -2.62 3.77 -8.40
N LEU A 51 -2.94 4.18 -7.17
CA LEU A 51 -4.16 3.73 -6.50
C LEU A 51 -5.36 4.51 -7.00
N LYS A 52 -6.54 3.87 -6.93
CA LYS A 52 -7.77 4.46 -7.42
C LYS A 52 -8.84 4.38 -6.36
N GLU A 53 -9.83 5.24 -6.51
CA GLU A 53 -10.95 5.31 -5.59
C GLU A 53 -11.57 3.93 -5.36
N GLY A 54 -11.80 3.59 -4.12
CA GLY A 54 -12.50 2.37 -3.77
C GLY A 54 -11.67 1.11 -3.72
N GLN A 55 -10.39 1.20 -4.02
CA GLN A 55 -9.56 -0.01 -3.98
C GLN A 55 -9.28 -0.45 -2.55
N SER A 56 -8.99 -1.74 -2.42
CA SER A 56 -8.64 -2.34 -1.13
C SER A 56 -7.16 -2.71 -1.17
N ILE A 57 -6.39 -2.16 -0.25
CA ILE A 57 -4.95 -2.35 -0.20
C ILE A 57 -4.59 -3.07 1.10
N GLU A 58 -3.76 -4.10 1.01
CA GLU A 58 -3.22 -4.79 2.16
C GLU A 58 -1.71 -4.61 2.19
N ILE A 59 -1.19 -4.12 3.29
CA ILE A 59 0.26 -3.99 3.48
C ILE A 59 0.63 -4.86 4.67
N VAL A 60 1.43 -5.88 4.42
CA VAL A 60 1.85 -6.82 5.46
C VAL A 60 3.32 -6.63 5.70
N THR A 61 3.71 -6.36 6.95
CA THR A 61 5.11 -6.22 7.30
C THR A 61 5.64 -7.56 7.80
N LEU A 62 6.88 -7.85 7.44
CA LEU A 62 7.57 -9.01 7.96
C LEU A 62 8.35 -8.55 9.17
N VAL A 63 7.74 -8.77 10.33
CA VAL A 63 8.42 -8.42 11.54
C VAL A 63 9.19 -9.58 12.03
N GLY A 64 10.00 -9.40 12.71
CA GLY A 64 10.55 -10.43 13.28
C GLY A 64 11.67 -10.93 12.79
N GLY A 65 11.73 -11.06 11.86
CA GLY A 65 12.89 -11.53 11.50
C GLY A 65 13.81 -10.98 12.41
N GLY A 66 13.30 -10.33 12.85
CA GLY A 66 14.10 -9.80 13.89
C GLY A 66 15.16 -9.71 13.80
#